data_96b272c2c9174b6deab897dfc791dfee
#
_entry.id   96b272c2c9174b6deab897dfc791dfee
#
_cell.length_a   1.000
_cell.length_b   1.000
_cell.length_c   1.000
_cell.angle_alpha   90.00
_cell.angle_beta   90.00
_cell.angle_gamma   90.00
#
_symmetry.space_group_name_H-M   'P 1'
#
loop_
_entity.id
_entity.type
_entity.pdbx_description
1 polymer ?
#
loop_
_entity_poly.entity_id
_entity_poly.type
_entity_poly.pdbx_seq_one_letter_code
_entity_poly.pdbx_strand_id
1 'polypeptide(L)'
;MSRRRRAEKRDVLPDSQYNDKVVTKFINGLMKDGKKSIAENIFYTALNQIKEETQAEGIEVFRRAMENVRPQLEVRSRRIGGATYQVPVEVRKERQQALAIRWLVRYTRERKEYGMINKLKKELIAAANNEGGSVKKKDDTYKMEEANRAFAHYKW
;
A
#
# COMPACT_ATOMS: atom_id res chain seq x y z
N MET A 1 -20.65 -9.91 -14.06
CA MET A 1 -20.13 -8.52 -14.11
C MET A 1 -21.03 -7.65 -14.97
N SER A 2 -21.38 -6.47 -14.48
CA SER A 2 -22.17 -5.53 -15.28
C SER A 2 -21.28 -4.89 -16.37
N ARG A 3 -21.68 -5.01 -17.62
CA ARG A 3 -21.02 -4.36 -18.75
C ARG A 3 -21.54 -2.94 -19.02
N ARG A 4 -22.73 -2.63 -18.49
CA ARG A 4 -23.44 -1.38 -18.77
C ARG A 4 -23.23 -0.28 -17.72
N ARG A 5 -22.85 -0.68 -16.51
CA ARG A 5 -22.69 0.27 -15.39
C ARG A 5 -21.38 0.02 -14.66
N ARG A 6 -20.63 1.09 -14.46
CA ARG A 6 -19.47 1.09 -13.57
C ARG A 6 -19.98 1.37 -12.15
N ALA A 7 -19.52 0.60 -11.16
CA ALA A 7 -19.84 0.86 -9.77
C ALA A 7 -19.41 2.27 -9.35
N GLU A 8 -20.27 2.94 -8.61
CA GLU A 8 -19.94 4.24 -8.02
C GLU A 8 -18.85 4.07 -6.97
N LYS A 9 -17.90 4.99 -6.96
CA LYS A 9 -16.85 5.01 -5.94
C LYS A 9 -17.45 5.53 -4.64
N ARG A 10 -17.41 4.70 -3.61
CA ARG A 10 -17.81 5.12 -2.27
C ARG A 10 -16.72 6.00 -1.67
N ASP A 11 -17.12 7.16 -1.15
CA ASP A 11 -16.24 7.99 -0.36
C ASP A 11 -16.20 7.51 1.08
N VAL A 12 -15.08 7.73 1.76
CA VAL A 12 -14.91 7.41 3.17
C VAL A 12 -14.80 8.69 3.97
N LEU A 13 -15.29 8.66 5.21
CA LEU A 13 -15.11 9.76 6.13
C LEU A 13 -13.65 9.82 6.60
N PRO A 14 -13.08 11.01 6.78
CA PRO A 14 -11.76 11.14 7.37
C PRO A 14 -11.74 10.58 8.80
N ASP A 15 -10.56 10.14 9.26
CA ASP A 15 -10.43 9.61 10.61
C ASP A 15 -10.58 10.71 11.68
N SER A 16 -10.88 10.28 12.91
CA SER A 16 -11.18 11.20 14.00
C SER A 16 -9.96 11.93 14.58
N GLN A 17 -8.75 11.35 14.45
CA GLN A 17 -7.55 11.94 15.07
C GLN A 17 -6.77 12.86 14.12
N TYR A 18 -6.63 12.48 12.86
CA TYR A 18 -5.82 13.20 11.88
C TYR A 18 -6.64 13.86 10.77
N ASN A 19 -7.95 13.63 10.74
CA ASN A 19 -8.85 14.11 9.71
C ASN A 19 -8.36 13.81 8.28
N ASP A 20 -7.85 12.60 8.08
CA ASP A 20 -7.23 12.15 6.84
C ASP A 20 -7.94 10.90 6.29
N LYS A 21 -8.44 10.99 5.07
CA LYS A 21 -9.10 9.87 4.38
C LYS A 21 -8.16 8.70 4.08
N VAL A 22 -6.87 8.97 3.88
CA VAL A 22 -5.85 7.92 3.65
C VAL A 22 -5.71 7.06 4.90
N VAL A 23 -5.72 7.66 6.08
CA VAL A 23 -5.71 6.95 7.37
C VAL A 23 -6.92 6.03 7.49
N THR A 24 -8.12 6.53 7.17
CA THR A 24 -9.34 5.71 7.18
C THR A 24 -9.22 4.51 6.24
N LYS A 25 -8.75 4.72 5.03
CA LYS A 25 -8.55 3.64 4.05
C LYS A 25 -7.50 2.62 4.51
N PHE A 26 -6.44 3.08 5.16
CA PHE A 26 -5.43 2.20 5.73
C PHE A 26 -6.00 1.33 6.87
N ILE A 27 -6.73 1.93 7.79
CA ILE A 27 -7.41 1.22 8.88
C ILE A 27 -8.40 0.20 8.32
N ASN A 28 -9.17 0.55 7.30
CA ASN A 28 -10.08 -0.37 6.64
C ASN A 28 -9.33 -1.55 5.98
N GLY A 29 -8.16 -1.32 5.40
CA GLY A 29 -7.31 -2.37 4.86
C GLY A 29 -6.66 -3.27 5.92
N LEU A 30 -6.38 -2.71 7.08
CA LEU A 30 -5.83 -3.43 8.24
C LEU A 30 -6.88 -4.28 8.95
N MET A 31 -8.13 -3.85 8.92
CA MET A 31 -9.26 -4.49 9.58
C MET A 31 -9.47 -5.92 9.08
N LYS A 32 -9.79 -6.83 10.01
CA LYS A 32 -10.25 -8.20 9.73
C LYS A 32 -11.62 -8.43 10.36
N ASP A 33 -12.48 -9.17 9.66
CA ASP A 33 -13.78 -9.61 10.17
C ASP A 33 -14.69 -8.48 10.68
N GLY A 34 -14.54 -7.29 10.11
CA GLY A 34 -15.31 -6.11 10.51
C GLY A 34 -14.90 -5.49 11.84
N LYS A 35 -13.80 -5.94 12.45
CA LYS A 35 -13.32 -5.47 13.77
C LYS A 35 -12.59 -4.14 13.66
N LYS A 36 -13.31 -3.08 13.34
CA LYS A 36 -12.73 -1.76 13.07
C LYS A 36 -12.08 -1.12 14.29
N SER A 37 -12.69 -1.22 15.47
CA SER A 37 -12.14 -0.64 16.70
C SER A 37 -10.78 -1.23 17.06
N ILE A 38 -10.59 -2.52 16.81
CA ILE A 38 -9.28 -3.19 17.02
C ILE A 38 -8.25 -2.65 16.02
N ALA A 39 -8.61 -2.50 14.76
CA ALA A 39 -7.73 -1.96 13.74
C ALA A 39 -7.33 -0.50 14.03
N GLU A 40 -8.26 0.32 14.48
CA GLU A 40 -8.00 1.70 14.92
C GLU A 40 -7.02 1.73 16.10
N ASN A 41 -7.26 0.90 17.12
CA ASN A 41 -6.35 0.80 18.26
C ASN A 41 -4.93 0.40 17.85
N ILE A 42 -4.79 -0.60 16.99
CA ILE A 42 -3.49 -1.04 16.45
C ILE A 42 -2.79 0.12 15.73
N PHE A 43 -3.49 0.80 14.86
CA PHE A 43 -2.92 1.89 14.06
C PHE A 43 -2.47 3.07 14.92
N TYR A 44 -3.34 3.59 15.77
CA TYR A 44 -3.03 4.74 16.61
C TYR A 44 -1.97 4.44 17.66
N THR A 45 -2.01 3.26 18.25
CA THR A 45 -0.97 2.82 19.20
C THR A 45 0.39 2.68 18.52
N ALA A 46 0.42 2.11 17.31
CA ALA A 46 1.64 2.02 16.52
C ALA A 46 2.23 3.40 16.20
N LEU A 47 1.40 4.36 15.80
CA LEU A 47 1.86 5.74 15.55
C LEU A 47 2.41 6.42 16.80
N ASN A 48 1.78 6.24 17.95
CA ASN A 48 2.28 6.77 19.22
C ASN A 48 3.64 6.17 19.59
N GLN A 49 3.80 4.86 19.43
CA GLN A 49 5.09 4.20 19.66
C GLN A 49 6.18 4.62 18.66
N ILE A 50 5.82 4.89 17.43
CA ILE A 50 6.76 5.45 16.43
C ILE A 50 7.27 6.82 16.89
N LYS A 51 6.38 7.68 17.39
CA LYS A 51 6.77 8.98 17.93
C LYS A 51 7.76 8.85 19.10
N GLU A 52 7.50 7.92 20.02
CA GLU A 52 8.39 7.66 21.17
C GLU A 52 9.77 7.14 20.72
N GLU A 53 9.80 6.25 19.73
CA GLU A 53 11.04 5.60 19.26
C GLU A 53 11.87 6.50 18.34
N THR A 54 11.23 7.24 17.44
CA THR A 54 11.92 8.01 16.39
C THR A 54 12.03 9.50 16.68
N GLN A 55 11.34 10.00 17.70
CA GLN A 55 11.21 11.44 18.03
C GLN A 55 10.56 12.28 16.91
N ALA A 56 10.00 11.61 15.88
CA ALA A 56 9.24 12.24 14.80
C ALA A 56 7.74 11.96 14.99
N GLU A 57 6.90 12.83 14.47
CA GLU A 57 5.44 12.61 14.50
C GLU A 57 5.09 11.32 13.75
N GLY A 58 4.33 10.43 14.38
CA GLY A 58 3.98 9.12 13.82
C GLY A 58 3.23 9.24 12.48
N ILE A 59 2.36 10.24 12.35
CA ILE A 59 1.63 10.49 11.10
C ILE A 59 2.57 10.91 9.95
N GLU A 60 3.62 11.65 10.23
CA GLU A 60 4.61 12.04 9.22
C GLU A 60 5.42 10.83 8.75
N VAL A 61 5.79 9.94 9.67
CA VAL A 61 6.45 8.66 9.35
C VAL A 61 5.52 7.80 8.48
N PHE A 62 4.25 7.71 8.84
CA PHE A 62 3.24 6.99 8.05
C PHE A 62 3.09 7.56 6.63
N ARG A 63 2.97 8.87 6.49
CA ARG A 63 2.87 9.52 5.17
C ARG A 63 4.09 9.27 4.32
N ARG A 64 5.28 9.35 4.90
CA ARG A 64 6.54 9.06 4.19
C ARG A 64 6.61 7.59 3.78
N ALA A 65 6.21 6.67 4.64
CA ALA A 65 6.14 5.24 4.32
C ALA A 65 5.18 4.99 3.14
N MET A 66 3.99 5.58 3.15
CA MET A 66 3.03 5.50 2.05
C MET A 66 3.62 6.02 0.74
N GLU A 67 4.28 7.16 0.77
CA GLU A 67 4.89 7.76 -0.42
C GLU A 67 6.02 6.89 -0.99
N ASN A 68 6.86 6.32 -0.12
CA ASN A 68 7.97 5.45 -0.53
C ASN A 68 7.50 4.12 -1.11
N VAL A 69 6.32 3.63 -0.74
CA VAL A 69 5.77 2.35 -1.21
C VAL A 69 4.90 2.51 -2.46
N ARG A 70 4.38 3.70 -2.75
CA ARG A 70 3.53 3.93 -3.93
C ARG A 70 4.27 3.59 -5.23
N PRO A 71 3.75 2.65 -6.04
CA PRO A 71 4.34 2.36 -7.34
C PRO A 71 3.79 3.31 -8.41
N GLN A 72 4.65 3.80 -9.28
CA GLN A 72 4.24 4.58 -10.46
C GLN A 72 3.95 3.70 -11.66
N LEU A 73 4.57 2.51 -11.69
CA LEU A 73 4.49 1.56 -12.80
C LEU A 73 4.09 0.18 -12.27
N GLU A 74 3.36 -0.56 -13.07
CA GLU A 74 3.06 -1.97 -12.83
C GLU A 74 3.12 -2.74 -14.15
N VAL A 75 3.19 -4.06 -14.04
CA VAL A 75 3.18 -4.94 -15.21
C VAL A 75 1.83 -5.64 -15.28
N ARG A 76 1.18 -5.57 -16.43
CA ARG A 76 -0.09 -6.24 -16.69
C ARG A 76 0.04 -7.23 -17.82
N SER A 77 -0.57 -8.39 -17.64
CA SER A 77 -0.62 -9.40 -18.69
C SER A 77 -1.57 -8.97 -19.81
N ARG A 78 -1.11 -9.09 -21.06
CA ARG A 78 -1.93 -8.91 -22.24
C ARG A 78 -1.72 -10.06 -23.20
N ARG A 79 -2.81 -10.62 -23.70
CA ARG A 79 -2.76 -11.69 -24.68
C ARG A 79 -2.86 -11.13 -26.09
N ILE A 80 -1.85 -11.41 -26.92
CA ILE A 80 -1.78 -10.97 -28.31
C ILE A 80 -1.42 -12.19 -29.17
N GLY A 81 -2.26 -12.53 -30.15
CA GLY A 81 -1.98 -13.62 -31.07
C GLY A 81 -1.74 -14.99 -30.41
N GLY A 82 -2.41 -15.26 -29.29
CA GLY A 82 -2.23 -16.50 -28.52
C GLY A 82 -1.08 -16.51 -27.51
N ALA A 83 -0.16 -15.55 -27.59
CA ALA A 83 0.92 -15.38 -26.62
C ALA A 83 0.54 -14.37 -25.54
N THR A 84 0.98 -14.61 -24.29
CA THR A 84 0.77 -13.71 -23.17
C THR A 84 2.04 -12.89 -22.94
N TYR A 85 1.90 -11.57 -22.99
CA TYR A 85 2.98 -10.61 -22.73
C TYR A 85 2.74 -9.88 -21.42
N GLN A 86 3.81 -9.62 -20.68
CA GLN A 86 3.79 -8.74 -19.52
C GLN A 86 4.08 -7.32 -19.97
N VAL A 87 3.06 -6.46 -19.92
CA VAL A 87 3.14 -5.10 -20.48
C VAL A 87 3.26 -4.08 -19.35
N PRO A 88 4.32 -3.24 -19.33
CA PRO A 88 4.43 -2.14 -18.39
C PRO A 88 3.36 -1.07 -18.62
N VAL A 89 2.70 -0.65 -17.55
CA VAL A 89 1.67 0.40 -17.61
C VAL A 89 1.81 1.35 -16.43
N GLU A 90 1.45 2.60 -16.63
CA GLU A 90 1.38 3.58 -15.56
C GLU A 90 0.22 3.28 -14.62
N VAL A 91 0.42 3.54 -13.35
CA VAL A 91 -0.58 3.32 -12.30
C VAL A 91 -1.25 4.64 -11.95
N ARG A 92 -2.59 4.67 -11.98
CA ARG A 92 -3.36 5.84 -11.55
C ARG A 92 -3.16 6.09 -10.05
N LYS A 93 -3.22 7.36 -9.64
CA LYS A 93 -2.99 7.78 -8.23
C LYS A 93 -3.80 6.98 -7.21
N GLU A 94 -5.09 6.75 -7.48
CA GLU A 94 -5.95 5.96 -6.59
C GLU A 94 -5.48 4.51 -6.42
N ARG A 95 -5.02 3.91 -7.52
CA ARG A 95 -4.49 2.55 -7.49
C ARG A 95 -3.10 2.51 -6.84
N GLN A 96 -2.27 3.54 -7.03
CA GLN A 96 -1.00 3.66 -6.31
C GLN A 96 -1.22 3.61 -4.79
N GLN A 97 -2.18 4.38 -4.30
CA GLN A 97 -2.56 4.38 -2.89
C GLN A 97 -3.09 3.03 -2.42
N ALA A 98 -3.97 2.40 -3.20
CA ALA A 98 -4.52 1.08 -2.87
C ALA A 98 -3.44 0.00 -2.82
N LEU A 99 -2.49 0.03 -3.75
CA LEU A 99 -1.35 -0.90 -3.76
C LEU A 99 -0.41 -0.66 -2.58
N ALA A 100 -0.13 0.60 -2.26
CA ALA A 100 0.71 0.94 -1.10
C ALA A 100 0.10 0.42 0.21
N ILE A 101 -1.19 0.63 0.42
CA ILE A 101 -1.92 0.11 1.60
C ILE A 101 -1.87 -1.41 1.62
N ARG A 102 -2.17 -2.07 0.51
CA ARG A 102 -2.17 -3.53 0.40
C ARG A 102 -0.81 -4.12 0.73
N TRP A 103 0.25 -3.57 0.19
CA TRP A 103 1.60 -4.07 0.43
C TRP A 103 2.08 -3.81 1.85
N LEU A 104 1.85 -2.61 2.39
CA LEU A 104 2.19 -2.31 3.78
C LEU A 104 1.47 -3.26 4.75
N VAL A 105 0.18 -3.47 4.58
CA VAL A 105 -0.59 -4.39 5.43
C VAL A 105 -0.10 -5.83 5.29
N ARG A 106 0.12 -6.29 4.06
CA ARG A 106 0.60 -7.66 3.81
C ARG A 106 1.95 -7.90 4.46
N TYR A 107 2.93 -7.06 4.19
CA TYR A 107 4.29 -7.27 4.72
C TYR A 107 4.39 -6.98 6.22
N THR A 108 3.52 -6.15 6.76
CA THR A 108 3.34 -6.04 8.21
C THR A 108 2.93 -7.37 8.82
N ARG A 109 1.95 -8.05 8.23
CA ARG A 109 1.48 -9.36 8.71
C ARG A 109 2.54 -10.47 8.60
N GLU A 110 3.40 -10.39 7.60
CA GLU A 110 4.47 -11.36 7.37
C GLU A 110 5.70 -11.16 8.27
N ARG A 111 5.78 -10.07 9.03
CA ARG A 111 6.90 -9.82 9.96
C ARG A 111 6.89 -10.81 11.13
N LYS A 112 8.09 -11.02 11.69
CA LYS A 112 8.32 -12.00 12.78
C LYS A 112 8.16 -11.42 14.17
N GLU A 113 8.04 -10.10 14.31
CA GLU A 113 7.87 -9.45 15.61
C GLU A 113 6.57 -9.92 16.28
N TYR A 114 6.54 -9.88 17.60
CA TYR A 114 5.37 -10.26 18.35
C TYR A 114 4.34 -9.13 18.39
N GLY A 115 3.10 -9.46 18.07
CA GLY A 115 1.97 -8.54 18.12
C GLY A 115 1.88 -7.62 16.91
N MET A 116 0.66 -7.34 16.46
CA MET A 116 0.41 -6.56 15.25
C MET A 116 0.86 -5.10 15.38
N ILE A 117 0.78 -4.52 16.58
CA ILE A 117 1.25 -3.16 16.86
C ILE A 117 2.76 -3.04 16.58
N ASN A 118 3.56 -3.97 17.09
CA ASN A 118 5.00 -3.99 16.84
C ASN A 118 5.35 -4.25 15.38
N LYS A 119 4.64 -5.16 14.75
CA LYS A 119 4.80 -5.45 13.31
C LYS A 119 4.54 -4.20 12.47
N LEU A 120 3.43 -3.51 12.72
CA LEU A 120 3.05 -2.30 11.98
C LEU A 120 4.06 -1.17 12.22
N LYS A 121 4.43 -0.94 13.48
CA LYS A 121 5.44 0.05 13.84
C LYS A 121 6.74 -0.17 13.08
N LYS A 122 7.28 -1.38 13.13
CA LYS A 122 8.56 -1.71 12.46
C LYS A 122 8.47 -1.62 10.94
N GLU A 123 7.38 -2.06 10.34
CA GLU A 123 7.20 -1.93 8.88
C GLU A 123 7.08 -0.49 8.43
N LEU A 124 6.34 0.35 9.15
CA LEU A 124 6.21 1.77 8.81
C LEU A 124 7.54 2.52 8.96
N ILE A 125 8.30 2.25 10.01
CA ILE A 125 9.64 2.86 10.19
C ILE A 125 10.57 2.41 9.06
N ALA A 126 10.62 1.12 8.75
CA ALA A 126 11.44 0.59 7.67
C ALA A 126 11.05 1.18 6.31
N ALA A 127 9.76 1.23 6.00
CA ALA A 127 9.28 1.81 4.74
C ALA A 127 9.57 3.32 4.63
N ALA A 128 9.47 4.05 5.73
CA ALA A 128 9.85 5.47 5.76
C ALA A 128 11.34 5.69 5.47
N ASN A 129 12.18 4.70 5.77
CA ASN A 129 13.61 4.69 5.48
C ASN A 129 13.97 3.98 4.17
N ASN A 130 13.00 3.73 3.27
CA ASN A 130 13.17 2.97 2.02
C ASN A 130 13.70 1.54 2.23
N GLU A 131 13.29 0.91 3.32
CA GLU A 131 13.64 -0.46 3.68
C GLU A 131 12.39 -1.31 3.90
N GLY A 132 12.57 -2.60 4.14
CA GLY A 132 11.49 -3.51 4.46
C GLY A 132 10.80 -4.16 3.26
N GLY A 133 9.91 -5.10 3.53
CA GLY A 133 9.25 -5.93 2.53
C GLY A 133 8.37 -5.16 1.57
N SER A 134 7.69 -4.12 2.03
CA SER A 134 6.81 -3.29 1.20
C SER A 134 7.58 -2.54 0.11
N VAL A 135 8.69 -1.92 0.48
CA VAL A 135 9.58 -1.22 -0.46
C VAL A 135 10.25 -2.22 -1.40
N LYS A 136 10.68 -3.38 -0.88
CA LYS A 136 11.20 -4.45 -1.72
C LYS A 136 10.20 -4.91 -2.77
N LYS A 137 8.93 -5.02 -2.41
CA LYS A 137 7.86 -5.37 -3.36
C LYS A 137 7.73 -4.34 -4.47
N LYS A 138 7.83 -3.06 -4.16
CA LYS A 138 7.84 -1.99 -5.16
C LYS A 138 9.05 -2.13 -6.08
N ASP A 139 10.23 -2.33 -5.52
CA ASP A 139 11.47 -2.48 -6.28
C ASP A 139 11.44 -3.72 -7.20
N ASP A 140 10.90 -4.83 -6.72
CA ASP A 140 10.70 -6.03 -7.52
C ASP A 140 9.73 -5.79 -8.69
N THR A 141 8.68 -5.00 -8.45
CA THR A 141 7.74 -4.59 -9.51
C THR A 141 8.43 -3.73 -10.57
N TYR A 142 9.30 -2.82 -10.16
CA TYR A 142 10.09 -1.99 -11.08
C TYR A 142 11.12 -2.80 -11.87
N LYS A 143 11.75 -3.80 -11.25
CA LYS A 143 12.64 -4.74 -11.96
C LYS A 143 11.89 -5.53 -13.01
N MET A 144 10.67 -5.98 -12.71
CA MET A 144 9.81 -6.64 -13.69
C MET A 144 9.42 -5.72 -14.84
N GLU A 145 9.13 -4.45 -14.51
CA GLU A 145 8.83 -3.44 -15.53
C GLU A 145 10.02 -3.22 -16.46
N GLU A 146 11.19 -3.04 -15.91
CA GLU A 146 12.42 -2.85 -16.67
C GLU A 146 12.74 -4.05 -17.56
N ALA A 147 12.61 -5.27 -17.03
CA ALA A 147 12.80 -6.51 -17.77
C ALA A 147 11.80 -6.66 -18.95
N ASN A 148 10.61 -6.10 -18.82
CA ASN A 148 9.56 -6.16 -19.85
C ASN A 148 9.41 -4.84 -20.65
N ARG A 149 10.33 -3.93 -20.51
CA ARG A 149 10.27 -2.61 -21.16
C ARG A 149 10.14 -2.67 -22.67
N ALA A 150 10.71 -3.69 -23.31
CA ALA A 150 10.59 -3.93 -24.74
C ALA A 150 9.13 -4.11 -25.21
N PHE A 151 8.22 -4.52 -24.31
CA PHE A 151 6.80 -4.72 -24.61
C PHE A 151 5.92 -3.51 -24.31
N ALA A 152 6.49 -2.38 -23.93
CA ALA A 152 5.73 -1.16 -23.59
C ALA A 152 4.85 -0.67 -24.75
N HIS A 153 5.24 -0.94 -26.02
CA HIS A 153 4.45 -0.60 -27.20
C HIS A 153 3.18 -1.45 -27.34
N TYR A 154 3.02 -2.54 -26.60
CA TYR A 154 1.78 -3.34 -26.55
C TYR A 154 0.74 -2.76 -25.58
N LYS A 155 1.02 -1.60 -25.00
CA LYS A 155 0.09 -0.87 -24.14
C LYS A 155 -1.23 -0.59 -24.84
N TRP A 156 -2.34 -0.77 -24.13
CA TRP A 156 -3.68 -0.44 -24.65
C TRP A 156 -4.04 1.03 -24.57
#